data_c87faf69628fb3c40fd5d6cef0d09784
#
_entry.id   c87faf69628fb3c40fd5d6cef0d09784
#
_cell.length_a   1.000
_cell.length_b   1.000
_cell.length_c   1.000
_cell.angle_alpha   90.00
_cell.angle_beta   90.00
_cell.angle_gamma   90.00
#
_symmetry.space_group_name_H-M   'P 1'
#
loop_
_entity.id
_entity.type
_entity.pdbx_description
1 polymer ?
#
loop_
_entity_poly.entity_id
_entity_poly.type
_entity_poly.pdbx_seq_one_letter_code
_entity_poly.pdbx_strand_id
1 'polypeptide(L)'
;MKFAITLLLVALTAVTAFGQSAPTLRIVTDDPNLPSELFYGDIKVKPLRLRPGTNTKITIDDSDFFIQQHYIDFLGRMPEPNGFQGWMNILNTCAPGNTACDRVEVSAGFFRSPEFQDRGYFIYRFYSTAFKRIPLYAEFIPDRKRVSGFQSDAQLEASKVTFINDFMARSEFRNKYDALTDPAAYVNTLVNTAGVTLPNKQALIDGLTNGTMTRATVLRAIAESGEVYQKYYNEAFVIMQYHGYLHRDADISYVNWIQTMNSNGGDYRVMINGFVNSLEYRNRF
;
A
#
# COMPACT_ATOMS: atom_id res chain seq x y z
N MET A 1 64.16 -61.99 11.79
CA MET A 1 62.74 -61.78 11.53
C MET A 1 62.26 -60.58 12.34
N LYS A 2 62.07 -59.41 11.72
CA LYS A 2 61.54 -58.22 12.40
C LYS A 2 60.11 -58.03 11.94
N PHE A 3 59.16 -58.16 12.84
CA PHE A 3 57.76 -57.86 12.59
C PHE A 3 57.53 -56.35 12.76
N ALA A 4 57.15 -55.67 11.69
CA ALA A 4 56.66 -54.29 11.74
C ALA A 4 55.14 -54.28 11.99
N ILE A 5 54.74 -53.73 13.13
CA ILE A 5 53.32 -53.49 13.45
C ILE A 5 52.96 -52.15 12.90
N THR A 6 52.10 -52.13 11.86
CA THR A 6 51.51 -50.88 11.28
C THR A 6 50.28 -50.51 12.09
N LEU A 7 50.37 -49.41 12.82
CA LEU A 7 49.23 -48.85 13.58
C LEU A 7 48.36 -48.05 12.58
N LEU A 8 47.16 -48.54 12.36
CA LEU A 8 46.16 -47.81 11.52
C LEU A 8 45.40 -46.82 12.41
N LEU A 9 45.70 -45.54 12.23
CA LEU A 9 44.97 -44.46 12.92
C LEU A 9 43.66 -44.21 12.21
N VAL A 10 42.53 -44.61 12.77
CA VAL A 10 41.20 -44.26 12.28
C VAL A 10 40.83 -42.90 12.87
N ALA A 11 40.90 -41.87 12.05
CA ALA A 11 40.41 -40.54 12.41
C ALA A 11 38.87 -40.53 12.37
N LEU A 12 38.24 -40.51 13.52
CA LEU A 12 36.79 -40.32 13.67
C LEU A 12 36.48 -38.83 13.46
N THR A 13 36.04 -38.43 12.28
CA THR A 13 35.49 -37.11 12.05
C THR A 13 34.10 -37.05 12.68
N ALA A 14 33.98 -36.37 13.81
CA ALA A 14 32.69 -36.03 14.40
C ALA A 14 31.99 -34.99 13.49
N VAL A 15 31.02 -35.44 12.71
CA VAL A 15 30.09 -34.54 12.02
C VAL A 15 29.20 -33.93 13.09
N THR A 16 29.47 -32.66 13.44
CA THR A 16 28.56 -31.87 14.25
C THR A 16 27.31 -31.61 13.40
N ALA A 17 26.29 -32.44 13.59
CA ALA A 17 24.97 -32.13 13.09
C ALA A 17 24.51 -30.84 13.82
N PHE A 18 24.50 -29.72 13.12
CA PHE A 18 23.77 -28.52 13.56
C PHE A 18 22.32 -28.94 13.65
N GLY A 19 21.85 -29.27 14.85
CA GLY A 19 20.46 -29.55 15.10
C GLY A 19 19.66 -28.30 14.77
N GLN A 20 18.96 -28.31 13.64
CA GLN A 20 17.92 -27.30 13.41
C GLN A 20 16.94 -27.42 14.56
N SER A 21 16.78 -26.33 15.32
CA SER A 21 15.73 -26.26 16.33
C SER A 21 14.37 -26.45 15.64
N ALA A 22 13.52 -27.28 16.28
CA ALA A 22 12.18 -27.51 15.75
C ALA A 22 11.47 -26.16 15.51
N PRO A 23 10.76 -26.01 14.40
CA PRO A 23 10.00 -24.79 14.12
C PRO A 23 9.00 -24.54 15.26
N THR A 24 8.89 -23.28 15.70
CA THR A 24 7.95 -22.88 16.75
C THR A 24 6.82 -22.04 16.17
N LEU A 25 5.67 -22.09 16.84
CA LEU A 25 4.57 -21.17 16.54
C LEU A 25 4.93 -19.78 17.04
N ARG A 26 4.75 -18.76 16.18
CA ARG A 26 4.91 -17.36 16.53
C ARG A 26 3.76 -16.53 16.01
N ILE A 27 3.35 -15.54 16.78
CA ILE A 27 2.36 -14.54 16.37
C ILE A 27 3.13 -13.31 15.93
N VAL A 28 2.86 -12.83 14.72
CA VAL A 28 3.43 -11.61 14.16
C VAL A 28 2.36 -10.54 14.11
N THR A 29 2.62 -9.42 14.77
CA THR A 29 1.73 -8.24 14.78
C THR A 29 2.49 -7.09 14.15
N ASP A 30 2.36 -6.92 12.85
CA ASP A 30 3.01 -5.82 12.13
C ASP A 30 2.33 -4.48 12.42
N ASP A 31 1.02 -4.51 12.62
CA ASP A 31 0.20 -3.36 12.99
C ASP A 31 -0.75 -3.73 14.13
N PRO A 32 -0.72 -3.01 15.28
CA PRO A 32 -1.62 -3.30 16.40
C PRO A 32 -3.10 -3.09 16.09
N ASN A 33 -3.43 -2.39 14.99
CA ASN A 33 -4.81 -2.18 14.54
C ASN A 33 -5.29 -3.25 13.55
N LEU A 34 -4.40 -4.15 13.12
CA LEU A 34 -4.71 -5.21 12.18
C LEU A 34 -4.62 -6.58 12.88
N PRO A 35 -5.31 -7.60 12.36
CA PRO A 35 -5.19 -8.95 12.88
C PRO A 35 -3.75 -9.44 12.85
N SER A 36 -3.29 -10.03 13.95
CA SER A 36 -2.00 -10.70 14.02
C SER A 36 -1.97 -11.93 13.11
N GLU A 37 -0.80 -12.23 12.56
CA GLU A 37 -0.57 -13.39 11.72
C GLU A 37 0.13 -14.49 12.51
N LEU A 38 -0.24 -15.76 12.28
CA LEU A 38 0.36 -16.93 12.90
C LEU A 38 1.34 -17.57 11.92
N PHE A 39 2.55 -17.82 12.40
CA PHE A 39 3.61 -18.53 11.67
C PHE A 39 4.05 -19.80 12.41
N TYR A 40 4.41 -20.84 11.66
CA TYR A 40 5.14 -22.00 12.13
C TYR A 40 6.51 -22.01 11.44
N GLY A 41 7.55 -21.64 12.15
CA GLY A 41 8.82 -21.28 11.54
C GLY A 41 8.65 -20.08 10.62
N ASP A 42 8.99 -20.22 9.35
CA ASP A 42 8.82 -19.19 8.32
C ASP A 42 7.56 -19.39 7.45
N ILE A 43 6.79 -20.42 7.75
CA ILE A 43 5.54 -20.72 7.03
C ILE A 43 4.38 -20.04 7.73
N LYS A 44 3.67 -19.17 7.01
CA LYS A 44 2.43 -18.57 7.49
C LYS A 44 1.36 -19.67 7.63
N VAL A 45 0.90 -19.86 8.87
CA VAL A 45 -0.21 -20.77 9.15
C VAL A 45 -1.50 -20.06 8.77
N LYS A 46 -2.17 -20.54 7.74
CA LYS A 46 -3.47 -20.01 7.38
C LYS A 46 -4.47 -20.36 8.49
N PRO A 47 -5.07 -19.36 9.15
CA PRO A 47 -6.09 -19.66 10.14
C PRO A 47 -7.28 -20.34 9.45
N LEU A 48 -7.61 -21.54 9.89
CA LEU A 48 -8.89 -22.16 9.54
C LEU A 48 -9.99 -21.31 10.18
N ARG A 49 -10.70 -20.55 9.37
CA ARG A 49 -11.83 -19.71 9.83
C ARG A 49 -13.11 -20.49 9.60
N LEU A 50 -13.80 -20.74 10.68
CA LEU A 50 -15.12 -21.39 10.65
C LEU A 50 -16.19 -20.36 11.04
N ARG A 51 -17.35 -20.45 10.40
CA ARG A 51 -18.51 -19.68 10.83
C ARG A 51 -18.93 -20.13 12.22
N PRO A 52 -19.20 -19.18 13.14
CA PRO A 52 -19.64 -19.52 14.49
C PRO A 52 -20.81 -20.50 14.50
N GLY A 53 -20.70 -21.57 15.30
CA GLY A 53 -21.73 -22.60 15.44
C GLY A 53 -21.85 -23.57 14.24
N THR A 54 -20.90 -23.55 13.28
CA THR A 54 -20.89 -24.42 12.12
C THR A 54 -19.49 -25.00 11.85
N ASN A 55 -19.43 -26.01 10.96
CA ASN A 55 -18.18 -26.51 10.41
C ASN A 55 -17.85 -25.89 9.02
N THR A 56 -18.58 -24.83 8.64
CA THR A 56 -18.39 -24.18 7.33
C THR A 56 -17.16 -23.27 7.37
N LYS A 57 -16.23 -23.53 6.46
CA LYS A 57 -15.02 -22.71 6.30
C LYS A 57 -15.38 -21.35 5.71
N ILE A 58 -14.83 -20.28 6.28
CA ILE A 58 -14.89 -18.94 5.69
C ILE A 58 -13.70 -18.78 4.74
N THR A 59 -13.96 -18.29 3.54
CA THR A 59 -12.97 -18.06 2.50
C THR A 59 -13.06 -16.64 1.95
N ILE A 60 -12.11 -16.25 1.12
CA ILE A 60 -12.16 -14.95 0.43
C ILE A 60 -13.36 -14.83 -0.53
N ASP A 61 -14.02 -15.93 -0.86
CA ASP A 61 -15.25 -15.92 -1.66
C ASP A 61 -16.49 -15.54 -0.85
N ASP A 62 -16.44 -15.60 0.47
CA ASP A 62 -17.52 -15.12 1.33
C ASP A 62 -17.52 -13.59 1.39
N SER A 63 -18.68 -12.96 1.21
CA SER A 63 -18.82 -11.49 1.11
C SER A 63 -18.31 -10.77 2.35
N ASP A 64 -18.58 -11.30 3.54
CA ASP A 64 -18.17 -10.73 4.81
C ASP A 64 -16.65 -10.71 4.95
N PHE A 65 -15.97 -11.81 4.64
CA PHE A 65 -14.54 -11.89 4.67
C PHE A 65 -13.88 -11.03 3.58
N PHE A 66 -14.44 -11.04 2.37
CA PHE A 66 -13.99 -10.21 1.26
C PHE A 66 -14.01 -8.72 1.61
N ILE A 67 -15.12 -8.23 2.16
CA ILE A 67 -15.26 -6.83 2.53
C ILE A 67 -14.31 -6.48 3.69
N GLN A 68 -14.26 -7.30 4.73
CA GLN A 68 -13.32 -7.08 5.84
C GLN A 68 -11.88 -6.96 5.33
N GLN A 69 -11.49 -7.84 4.41
CA GLN A 69 -10.16 -7.85 3.84
C GLN A 69 -9.87 -6.57 3.03
N HIS A 70 -10.86 -6.04 2.31
CA HIS A 70 -10.70 -4.77 1.60
C HIS A 70 -10.48 -3.58 2.53
N TYR A 71 -11.15 -3.53 3.68
CA TYR A 71 -10.85 -2.52 4.70
C TYR A 71 -9.40 -2.60 5.19
N ILE A 72 -8.92 -3.80 5.44
CA ILE A 72 -7.54 -4.04 5.89
C ILE A 72 -6.55 -3.65 4.79
N ASP A 73 -6.73 -4.18 3.58
CA ASP A 73 -5.78 -4.07 2.48
C ASP A 73 -5.73 -2.65 1.90
N PHE A 74 -6.87 -1.99 1.72
CA PHE A 74 -6.92 -0.68 1.06
C PHE A 74 -6.97 0.49 2.06
N LEU A 75 -7.68 0.35 3.17
CA LEU A 75 -7.85 1.44 4.13
C LEU A 75 -6.93 1.32 5.37
N GLY A 76 -6.30 0.15 5.59
CA GLY A 76 -5.39 -0.08 6.71
C GLY A 76 -6.08 -0.08 8.07
N ARG A 77 -7.34 -0.49 8.12
CA ARG A 77 -8.15 -0.54 9.35
C ARG A 77 -9.23 -1.62 9.30
N MET A 78 -9.79 -1.93 10.45
CA MET A 78 -11.00 -2.77 10.51
C MET A 78 -12.23 -1.96 10.06
N PRO A 79 -13.26 -2.64 9.52
CA PRO A 79 -14.50 -1.97 9.17
C PRO A 79 -15.26 -1.46 10.39
N GLU A 80 -15.92 -0.33 10.27
CA GLU A 80 -16.98 0.10 11.17
C GLU A 80 -18.31 -0.58 10.81
N PRO A 81 -19.23 -0.79 11.77
CA PRO A 81 -20.45 -1.56 11.53
C PRO A 81 -21.30 -1.05 10.36
N ASN A 82 -21.48 0.27 10.26
CA ASN A 82 -22.34 0.86 9.23
C ASN A 82 -21.75 0.73 7.81
N GLY A 83 -20.45 1.02 7.64
CA GLY A 83 -19.77 0.89 6.36
C GLY A 83 -19.67 -0.57 5.94
N PHE A 84 -19.37 -1.48 6.87
CA PHE A 84 -19.38 -2.91 6.62
C PHE A 84 -20.74 -3.39 6.12
N GLN A 85 -21.82 -3.03 6.82
CA GLN A 85 -23.17 -3.42 6.44
C GLN A 85 -23.57 -2.81 5.09
N GLY A 86 -23.15 -1.58 4.81
CA GLY A 86 -23.39 -0.93 3.51
C GLY A 86 -22.81 -1.75 2.35
N TRP A 87 -21.56 -2.13 2.43
CA TRP A 87 -20.91 -2.97 1.41
C TRP A 87 -21.52 -4.38 1.33
N MET A 88 -21.84 -4.97 2.49
CA MET A 88 -22.53 -6.28 2.54
C MET A 88 -23.87 -6.24 1.81
N ASN A 89 -24.66 -5.18 2.02
CA ASN A 89 -25.94 -5.02 1.35
C ASN A 89 -25.76 -4.91 -0.18
N ILE A 90 -24.76 -4.13 -0.64
CA ILE A 90 -24.45 -4.00 -2.08
C ILE A 90 -24.16 -5.38 -2.69
N LEU A 91 -23.27 -6.16 -2.10
CA LEU A 91 -22.90 -7.48 -2.63
C LEU A 91 -24.05 -8.49 -2.55
N ASN A 92 -24.76 -8.55 -1.41
CA ASN A 92 -25.78 -9.58 -1.19
C ASN A 92 -27.06 -9.33 -1.97
N THR A 93 -27.34 -8.08 -2.38
CA THR A 93 -28.50 -7.73 -3.22
C THR A 93 -28.15 -7.62 -4.70
N CYS A 94 -26.88 -7.80 -5.06
CA CYS A 94 -26.43 -7.71 -6.44
C CYS A 94 -26.96 -8.89 -7.26
N ALA A 95 -27.75 -8.60 -8.27
CA ALA A 95 -28.27 -9.64 -9.17
C ALA A 95 -27.11 -10.29 -9.95
N PRO A 96 -27.18 -11.60 -10.21
CA PRO A 96 -26.17 -12.29 -11.04
C PRO A 96 -25.96 -11.59 -12.39
N GLY A 97 -24.69 -11.30 -12.72
CA GLY A 97 -24.30 -10.60 -13.94
C GLY A 97 -24.43 -9.07 -13.90
N ASN A 98 -24.93 -8.48 -12.81
CA ASN A 98 -24.94 -7.03 -12.66
C ASN A 98 -23.54 -6.51 -12.30
N THR A 99 -22.90 -5.85 -13.26
CA THR A 99 -21.54 -5.32 -13.11
C THR A 99 -21.45 -4.03 -12.30
N ALA A 100 -22.58 -3.41 -11.95
CA ALA A 100 -22.61 -2.17 -11.17
C ALA A 100 -22.51 -2.37 -9.65
N CYS A 101 -22.58 -3.61 -9.18
CA CYS A 101 -22.58 -3.95 -7.76
C CYS A 101 -21.81 -5.24 -7.43
N ASP A 102 -21.16 -5.85 -8.41
CA ASP A 102 -20.39 -7.08 -8.20
C ASP A 102 -19.10 -6.86 -7.41
N ARG A 103 -18.37 -7.92 -7.15
CA ARG A 103 -17.10 -7.87 -6.37
C ARG A 103 -16.05 -6.97 -7.00
N VAL A 104 -16.02 -6.87 -8.33
CA VAL A 104 -15.09 -5.99 -9.04
C VAL A 104 -15.43 -4.53 -8.79
N GLU A 105 -16.72 -4.19 -8.84
CA GLU A 105 -17.20 -2.84 -8.60
C GLU A 105 -17.01 -2.42 -7.14
N VAL A 106 -17.35 -3.30 -6.20
CA VAL A 106 -17.09 -3.05 -4.77
C VAL A 106 -15.61 -2.83 -4.51
N SER A 107 -14.74 -3.65 -5.09
CA SER A 107 -13.29 -3.50 -4.97
C SER A 107 -12.80 -2.15 -5.51
N ALA A 108 -13.24 -1.76 -6.71
CA ALA A 108 -12.95 -0.44 -7.27
C ALA A 108 -13.47 0.69 -6.36
N GLY A 109 -14.61 0.46 -5.70
CA GLY A 109 -15.22 1.39 -4.77
C GLY A 109 -14.35 1.72 -3.57
N PHE A 110 -13.55 0.78 -3.07
CA PHE A 110 -12.59 1.05 -1.98
C PHE A 110 -11.51 2.06 -2.39
N PHE A 111 -10.92 1.91 -3.58
CA PHE A 111 -9.98 2.91 -4.08
C PHE A 111 -10.64 4.26 -4.32
N ARG A 112 -11.84 4.27 -4.88
CA ARG A 112 -12.60 5.51 -5.18
C ARG A 112 -13.25 6.13 -3.95
N SER A 113 -13.25 5.46 -2.81
CA SER A 113 -13.84 5.98 -1.58
C SER A 113 -13.21 7.32 -1.18
N PRO A 114 -13.97 8.27 -0.64
CA PRO A 114 -13.42 9.52 -0.13
C PRO A 114 -12.29 9.27 0.89
N GLU A 115 -12.43 8.24 1.70
CA GLU A 115 -11.42 7.88 2.69
C GLU A 115 -10.08 7.50 2.04
N PHE A 116 -10.09 6.65 1.02
CA PHE A 116 -8.84 6.31 0.34
C PHE A 116 -8.26 7.51 -0.41
N GLN A 117 -9.10 8.30 -1.08
CA GLN A 117 -8.66 9.47 -1.84
C GLN A 117 -8.00 10.52 -0.94
N ASP A 118 -8.55 10.73 0.25
CA ASP A 118 -8.05 11.72 1.20
C ASP A 118 -6.84 11.23 2.02
N ARG A 119 -6.57 9.92 2.02
CA ARG A 119 -5.51 9.29 2.82
C ARG A 119 -4.49 8.55 1.98
N GLY A 120 -4.82 7.40 1.42
CA GLY A 120 -3.88 6.59 0.63
C GLY A 120 -3.39 7.32 -0.62
N TYR A 121 -4.31 7.87 -1.41
CA TYR A 121 -3.94 8.61 -2.61
C TYR A 121 -3.26 9.95 -2.28
N PHE A 122 -3.61 10.59 -1.16
CA PHE A 122 -2.86 11.73 -0.64
C PHE A 122 -1.38 11.37 -0.45
N ILE A 123 -1.05 10.29 0.26
CA ILE A 123 0.33 9.82 0.45
C ILE A 123 1.02 9.54 -0.88
N TYR A 124 0.36 8.82 -1.78
CA TYR A 124 0.91 8.46 -3.09
C TYR A 124 1.39 9.68 -3.88
N ARG A 125 0.58 10.75 -3.91
CA ARG A 125 0.88 11.96 -4.66
C ARG A 125 2.16 12.67 -4.21
N PHE A 126 2.59 12.53 -2.96
CA PHE A 126 3.86 13.09 -2.49
C PHE A 126 5.06 12.43 -3.16
N TYR A 127 5.05 11.13 -3.34
CA TYR A 127 6.10 10.41 -4.05
C TYR A 127 6.19 10.81 -5.52
N SER A 128 5.06 10.91 -6.18
CA SER A 128 5.00 11.36 -7.57
C SER A 128 5.44 12.81 -7.72
N THR A 129 5.03 13.69 -6.81
CA THR A 129 5.36 15.13 -6.84
C THR A 129 6.84 15.39 -6.55
N ALA A 130 7.37 14.78 -5.50
CA ALA A 130 8.74 15.07 -5.04
C ALA A 130 9.80 14.25 -5.79
N PHE A 131 9.49 13.02 -6.18
CA PHE A 131 10.50 12.09 -6.69
C PHE A 131 10.23 11.59 -8.11
N LYS A 132 9.04 11.82 -8.67
CA LYS A 132 8.62 11.30 -9.98
C LYS A 132 8.73 9.78 -10.04
N ARG A 133 8.38 9.11 -8.96
CA ARG A 133 8.37 7.65 -8.88
C ARG A 133 7.17 7.16 -8.08
N ILE A 134 6.83 5.90 -8.30
CA ILE A 134 5.89 5.18 -7.45
C ILE A 134 6.53 4.91 -6.08
N PRO A 135 5.77 4.90 -4.98
CA PRO A 135 6.26 4.42 -3.69
C PRO A 135 6.47 2.91 -3.73
N LEU A 136 7.51 2.42 -3.05
CA LEU A 136 7.64 1.00 -2.76
C LEU A 136 6.58 0.58 -1.73
N TYR A 137 6.19 -0.70 -1.74
CA TYR A 137 5.25 -1.25 -0.75
C TYR A 137 5.72 -0.98 0.69
N ALA A 138 7.01 -1.23 0.96
CA ALA A 138 7.62 -1.01 2.27
C ALA A 138 7.68 0.47 2.70
N GLU A 139 7.58 1.41 1.77
CA GLU A 139 7.49 2.85 2.05
C GLU A 139 6.03 3.29 2.24
N PHE A 140 5.17 2.82 1.33
CA PHE A 140 3.77 3.27 1.28
C PHE A 140 2.97 2.82 2.50
N ILE A 141 3.13 1.58 2.94
CA ILE A 141 2.31 1.03 4.04
C ILE A 141 2.55 1.78 5.37
N PRO A 142 3.80 2.00 5.83
CA PRO A 142 4.04 2.82 7.02
C PRO A 142 3.53 4.25 6.90
N ASP A 143 3.66 4.87 5.72
CA ASP A 143 3.20 6.24 5.50
C ASP A 143 1.67 6.34 5.50
N ARG A 144 0.99 5.41 4.80
CA ARG A 144 -0.49 5.33 4.82
C ARG A 144 -1.00 5.14 6.25
N LYS A 145 -0.33 4.32 7.06
CA LYS A 145 -0.72 4.07 8.44
C LYS A 145 -0.84 5.35 9.27
N ARG A 146 -0.02 6.35 9.01
CA ARG A 146 -0.03 7.64 9.73
C ARG A 146 -1.35 8.40 9.59
N VAL A 147 -2.01 8.23 8.46
CA VAL A 147 -3.26 8.91 8.11
C VAL A 147 -4.48 7.96 8.10
N SER A 148 -4.29 6.69 8.47
CA SER A 148 -5.35 5.67 8.52
C SER A 148 -6.05 5.66 9.88
N GLY A 149 -7.17 4.92 9.96
CA GLY A 149 -7.92 4.71 11.20
C GLY A 149 -9.02 5.76 11.43
N PHE A 150 -9.68 5.63 12.58
CA PHE A 150 -10.77 6.55 12.97
C PHE A 150 -10.19 7.81 13.57
N GLN A 151 -10.07 8.84 12.75
CA GLN A 151 -9.56 10.16 13.14
C GLN A 151 -10.63 11.21 12.86
N SER A 152 -10.77 12.17 13.78
CA SER A 152 -11.51 13.40 13.46
C SER A 152 -10.77 14.21 12.38
N ASP A 153 -11.44 15.12 11.72
CA ASP A 153 -10.83 15.98 10.68
C ASP A 153 -9.61 16.72 11.20
N ALA A 154 -9.67 17.23 12.43
CA ALA A 154 -8.52 17.91 13.06
C ALA A 154 -7.35 16.95 13.34
N GLN A 155 -7.61 15.71 13.75
CA GLN A 155 -6.57 14.71 13.95
C GLN A 155 -5.96 14.28 12.63
N LEU A 156 -6.78 14.05 11.61
CA LEU A 156 -6.30 13.70 10.27
C LEU A 156 -5.43 14.81 9.68
N GLU A 157 -5.85 16.07 9.83
CA GLU A 157 -5.06 17.21 9.38
C GLU A 157 -3.70 17.30 10.10
N ALA A 158 -3.68 17.13 11.42
CA ALA A 158 -2.44 17.08 12.19
C ALA A 158 -1.53 15.90 11.74
N SER A 159 -2.12 14.74 11.45
CA SER A 159 -1.40 13.57 10.92
C SER A 159 -0.80 13.83 9.54
N LYS A 160 -1.53 14.51 8.65
CA LYS A 160 -1.05 14.93 7.34
C LYS A 160 0.13 15.91 7.46
N VAL A 161 0.04 16.89 8.34
CA VAL A 161 1.14 17.84 8.59
C VAL A 161 2.38 17.11 9.12
N THR A 162 2.20 16.20 10.07
CA THR A 162 3.29 15.38 10.61
C THR A 162 3.93 14.52 9.51
N PHE A 163 3.13 13.85 8.69
CA PHE A 163 3.63 13.09 7.55
C PHE A 163 4.47 13.96 6.61
N ILE A 164 4.00 15.15 6.25
CA ILE A 164 4.72 16.04 5.32
C ILE A 164 6.09 16.43 5.90
N ASN A 165 6.16 16.80 7.17
CA ASN A 165 7.41 17.16 7.83
C ASN A 165 8.40 15.99 7.84
N ASP A 166 7.94 14.80 8.19
CA ASP A 166 8.76 13.59 8.20
C ASP A 166 9.19 13.15 6.79
N PHE A 167 8.31 13.33 5.80
CA PHE A 167 8.63 13.07 4.40
C PHE A 167 9.74 13.99 3.89
N MET A 168 9.67 15.28 4.23
CA MET A 168 10.70 16.26 3.88
C MET A 168 12.01 16.04 4.63
N ALA A 169 11.99 15.43 5.80
CA ALA A 169 13.20 15.10 6.57
C ALA A 169 13.97 13.89 5.99
N ARG A 170 13.42 13.15 5.06
CA ARG A 170 14.08 11.98 4.41
C ARG A 170 15.29 12.44 3.60
N SER A 171 16.33 11.63 3.60
CA SER A 171 17.57 11.92 2.85
C SER A 171 17.30 12.13 1.35
N GLU A 172 16.40 11.35 0.75
CA GLU A 172 16.03 11.50 -0.66
C GLU A 172 15.45 12.90 -0.96
N PHE A 173 14.57 13.41 -0.09
CA PHE A 173 14.01 14.75 -0.24
C PHE A 173 15.08 15.84 0.00
N ARG A 174 15.81 15.72 1.09
CA ARG A 174 16.83 16.70 1.48
C ARG A 174 17.93 16.83 0.44
N ASN A 175 18.45 15.71 -0.06
CA ASN A 175 19.50 15.70 -1.08
C ASN A 175 19.04 16.40 -2.38
N LYS A 176 17.76 16.35 -2.71
CA LYS A 176 17.23 16.96 -3.91
C LYS A 176 16.83 18.43 -3.75
N TYR A 177 16.38 18.82 -2.57
CA TYR A 177 15.71 20.11 -2.39
C TYR A 177 16.39 21.05 -1.39
N ASP A 178 17.20 20.59 -0.42
CA ASP A 178 17.73 21.48 0.64
C ASP A 178 18.67 22.57 0.09
N ALA A 179 19.42 22.27 -0.96
CA ALA A 179 20.30 23.25 -1.60
C ALA A 179 19.55 24.34 -2.40
N LEU A 180 18.26 24.16 -2.67
CA LEU A 180 17.44 25.13 -3.41
C LEU A 180 16.94 26.21 -2.45
N THR A 181 17.76 27.20 -2.16
CA THR A 181 17.41 28.30 -1.25
C THR A 181 16.53 29.36 -1.89
N ASP A 182 16.61 29.52 -3.23
CA ASP A 182 15.75 30.41 -3.98
C ASP A 182 14.32 29.86 -4.08
N PRO A 183 13.28 30.62 -3.67
CA PRO A 183 11.87 30.20 -3.77
C PRO A 183 11.44 29.76 -5.16
N ALA A 184 11.85 30.50 -6.20
CA ALA A 184 11.48 30.14 -7.56
C ALA A 184 12.15 28.84 -8.01
N ALA A 185 13.42 28.62 -7.66
CA ALA A 185 14.12 27.37 -7.94
C ALA A 185 13.45 26.18 -7.26
N TYR A 186 13.05 26.31 -6.00
CA TYR A 186 12.35 25.26 -5.25
C TYR A 186 11.01 24.89 -5.88
N VAL A 187 10.14 25.87 -6.13
CA VAL A 187 8.82 25.65 -6.73
C VAL A 187 8.93 25.07 -8.14
N ASN A 188 9.80 25.65 -8.98
CA ASN A 188 9.99 25.17 -10.35
C ASN A 188 10.52 23.72 -10.37
N THR A 189 11.44 23.36 -9.47
CA THR A 189 11.97 22.00 -9.40
C THR A 189 10.87 21.00 -9.00
N LEU A 190 10.01 21.33 -8.02
CA LEU A 190 8.88 20.47 -7.65
C LEU A 190 7.87 20.31 -8.80
N VAL A 191 7.46 21.40 -9.43
CA VAL A 191 6.51 21.38 -10.55
C VAL A 191 7.06 20.59 -11.73
N ASN A 192 8.33 20.79 -12.08
CA ASN A 192 9.01 20.04 -13.12
C ASN A 192 9.15 18.54 -12.77
N THR A 193 9.43 18.23 -11.50
CA THR A 193 9.49 16.83 -11.03
C THR A 193 8.12 16.17 -11.13
N ALA A 194 7.06 16.85 -10.69
CA ALA A 194 5.68 16.37 -10.82
C ALA A 194 5.25 16.30 -12.32
N GLY A 195 5.94 17.03 -13.19
CA GLY A 195 5.67 17.05 -14.63
C GLY A 195 4.30 17.61 -14.97
N VAL A 196 3.85 18.61 -14.23
CA VAL A 196 2.56 19.30 -14.41
C VAL A 196 2.77 20.79 -14.73
N THR A 197 1.74 21.43 -15.22
CA THR A 197 1.71 22.89 -15.37
C THR A 197 0.66 23.41 -14.40
N LEU A 198 1.08 24.24 -13.45
CA LEU A 198 0.17 24.81 -12.45
C LEU A 198 -0.20 26.24 -12.81
N PRO A 199 -1.49 26.58 -12.93
CA PRO A 199 -1.94 27.94 -13.17
C PRO A 199 -1.52 28.94 -12.08
N ASN A 200 -1.47 28.45 -10.82
CA ASN A 200 -1.12 29.23 -9.64
C ASN A 200 0.37 29.16 -9.25
N LYS A 201 1.24 28.68 -10.14
CA LYS A 201 2.68 28.52 -9.83
C LYS A 201 3.32 29.79 -9.32
N GLN A 202 3.02 30.95 -9.93
CA GLN A 202 3.57 32.24 -9.49
C GLN A 202 3.14 32.58 -8.06
N ALA A 203 1.87 32.35 -7.70
CA ALA A 203 1.40 32.59 -6.34
C ALA A 203 2.11 31.73 -5.28
N LEU A 204 2.52 30.51 -5.64
CA LEU A 204 3.33 29.66 -4.74
C LEU A 204 4.75 30.23 -4.54
N ILE A 205 5.36 30.77 -5.61
CA ILE A 205 6.65 31.43 -5.54
C ILE A 205 6.54 32.69 -4.67
N ASP A 206 5.58 33.53 -4.91
CA ASP A 206 5.34 34.76 -4.17
C ASP A 206 5.06 34.49 -2.69
N GLY A 207 4.21 33.50 -2.40
CA GLY A 207 3.90 33.07 -1.03
C GLY A 207 5.12 32.58 -0.26
N LEU A 208 6.01 31.82 -0.93
CA LEU A 208 7.25 31.36 -0.31
C LEU A 208 8.25 32.51 -0.14
N THR A 209 8.30 33.45 -1.10
CA THR A 209 9.21 34.63 -1.06
C THR A 209 8.86 35.59 0.05
N ASN A 210 7.57 35.88 0.24
CA ASN A 210 7.10 36.83 1.25
C ASN A 210 6.84 36.20 2.63
N GLY A 211 7.06 34.87 2.78
CA GLY A 211 6.93 34.14 4.02
C GLY A 211 5.49 33.80 4.44
N THR A 212 4.48 34.03 3.57
CA THR A 212 3.10 33.59 3.84
C THR A 212 2.90 32.10 3.65
N MET A 213 3.82 31.46 2.93
CA MET A 213 3.89 30.00 2.78
C MET A 213 5.24 29.47 3.23
N THR A 214 5.25 28.24 3.70
CA THR A 214 6.46 27.45 3.99
C THR A 214 6.76 26.49 2.85
N ARG A 215 7.95 25.92 2.82
CA ARG A 215 8.31 24.86 1.85
C ARG A 215 7.37 23.65 1.95
N ALA A 216 6.95 23.31 3.17
CA ALA A 216 5.99 22.21 3.42
C ALA A 216 4.60 22.51 2.84
N THR A 217 4.09 23.73 3.05
CA THR A 217 2.79 24.12 2.50
C THR A 217 2.80 24.26 0.97
N VAL A 218 3.92 24.67 0.37
CA VAL A 218 4.12 24.69 -1.07
C VAL A 218 4.14 23.25 -1.63
N LEU A 219 4.93 22.36 -1.05
CA LEU A 219 4.96 20.94 -1.46
C LEU A 219 3.55 20.33 -1.42
N ARG A 220 2.83 20.56 -0.32
CA ARG A 220 1.44 20.11 -0.16
C ARG A 220 0.52 20.69 -1.22
N ALA A 221 0.57 21.99 -1.46
CA ALA A 221 -0.28 22.65 -2.45
C ALA A 221 -0.08 22.09 -3.87
N ILE A 222 1.16 21.71 -4.22
CA ILE A 222 1.47 21.06 -5.49
C ILE A 222 0.92 19.62 -5.49
N ALA A 223 1.19 18.83 -4.46
CA ALA A 223 0.76 17.44 -4.36
C ALA A 223 -0.78 17.28 -4.33
N GLU A 224 -1.49 18.25 -3.76
CA GLU A 224 -2.96 18.28 -3.70
C GLU A 224 -3.60 19.02 -4.88
N SER A 225 -2.81 19.55 -5.83
CA SER A 225 -3.37 20.22 -7.02
C SER A 225 -4.19 19.28 -7.89
N GLY A 226 -5.19 19.84 -8.61
CA GLY A 226 -6.01 19.08 -9.54
C GLY A 226 -5.18 18.43 -10.65
N GLU A 227 -4.12 19.11 -11.09
CA GLU A 227 -3.23 18.64 -12.15
C GLU A 227 -2.45 17.40 -11.73
N VAL A 228 -1.92 17.37 -10.51
CA VAL A 228 -1.24 16.17 -9.95
C VAL A 228 -2.25 15.07 -9.68
N TYR A 229 -3.41 15.42 -9.11
CA TYR A 229 -4.49 14.47 -8.88
C TYR A 229 -4.89 13.72 -10.15
N GLN A 230 -5.20 14.44 -11.22
CA GLN A 230 -5.63 13.83 -12.48
C GLN A 230 -4.52 13.04 -13.16
N LYS A 231 -3.30 13.59 -13.18
CA LYS A 231 -2.16 12.97 -13.85
C LYS A 231 -1.81 11.59 -13.31
N TYR A 232 -1.82 11.44 -11.99
CA TYR A 232 -1.36 10.23 -11.33
C TYR A 232 -2.47 9.28 -10.88
N TYR A 233 -3.73 9.61 -11.19
CA TYR A 233 -4.88 8.83 -10.74
C TYR A 233 -4.86 7.38 -11.22
N ASN A 234 -4.71 7.15 -12.51
CA ASN A 234 -4.68 5.80 -13.09
C ASN A 234 -3.45 5.01 -12.67
N GLU A 235 -2.29 5.68 -12.58
CA GLU A 235 -1.06 5.06 -12.08
C GLU A 235 -1.24 4.60 -10.64
N ALA A 236 -1.73 5.48 -9.76
CA ALA A 236 -2.00 5.13 -8.36
C ALA A 236 -3.02 4.00 -8.26
N PHE A 237 -4.08 4.03 -9.07
CA PHE A 237 -5.09 2.98 -9.07
C PHE A 237 -4.48 1.61 -9.38
N VAL A 238 -3.61 1.52 -10.40
CA VAL A 238 -2.91 0.29 -10.76
C VAL A 238 -1.97 -0.17 -9.64
N ILE A 239 -1.13 0.72 -9.12
CA ILE A 239 -0.15 0.38 -8.08
C ILE A 239 -0.84 -0.09 -6.80
N MET A 240 -1.98 0.50 -6.46
CA MET A 240 -2.76 0.08 -5.28
C MET A 240 -3.34 -1.33 -5.40
N GLN A 241 -3.51 -1.88 -6.61
CA GLN A 241 -3.89 -3.29 -6.76
C GLN A 241 -2.75 -4.22 -6.31
N TYR A 242 -1.50 -3.91 -6.68
CA TYR A 242 -0.33 -4.66 -6.20
C TYR A 242 -0.17 -4.53 -4.68
N HIS A 243 -0.27 -3.32 -4.16
CA HIS A 243 -0.10 -3.07 -2.72
C HIS A 243 -1.25 -3.67 -1.89
N GLY A 244 -2.49 -3.52 -2.34
CA GLY A 244 -3.67 -4.04 -1.63
C GLY A 244 -3.78 -5.56 -1.73
N TYR A 245 -3.85 -6.10 -2.94
CA TYR A 245 -4.08 -7.54 -3.11
C TYR A 245 -2.83 -8.37 -2.86
N LEU A 246 -1.66 -7.96 -3.33
CA LEU A 246 -0.48 -8.81 -3.38
C LEU A 246 0.54 -8.50 -2.29
N HIS A 247 0.40 -7.39 -1.58
CA HIS A 247 1.31 -6.95 -0.52
C HIS A 247 2.78 -6.91 -0.96
N ARG A 248 3.01 -6.42 -2.17
CA ARG A 248 4.34 -6.28 -2.75
C ARG A 248 4.43 -5.11 -3.72
N ASP A 249 5.65 -4.82 -4.14
CA ASP A 249 5.90 -3.88 -5.23
C ASP A 249 5.30 -4.39 -6.55
N ALA A 250 4.93 -3.45 -7.41
CA ALA A 250 4.46 -3.78 -8.75
C ALA A 250 5.60 -4.36 -9.59
N ASP A 251 5.33 -5.45 -10.30
CA ASP A 251 6.22 -5.95 -11.35
C ASP A 251 6.08 -5.11 -12.62
N ILE A 252 6.94 -5.34 -13.60
CA ILE A 252 6.99 -4.53 -14.83
C ILE A 252 5.66 -4.50 -15.61
N SER A 253 4.77 -5.44 -15.38
CA SER A 253 3.47 -5.51 -16.07
C SER A 253 2.53 -4.36 -15.68
N TYR A 254 2.83 -3.63 -14.60
CA TYR A 254 2.03 -2.47 -14.20
C TYR A 254 1.92 -1.41 -15.30
N VAL A 255 2.95 -1.26 -16.11
CA VAL A 255 2.96 -0.31 -17.25
C VAL A 255 1.85 -0.64 -18.26
N ASN A 256 1.64 -1.94 -18.54
CA ASN A 256 0.59 -2.40 -19.46
C ASN A 256 -0.81 -2.10 -18.88
N TRP A 257 -0.99 -2.27 -17.57
CA TRP A 257 -2.25 -1.94 -16.90
C TRP A 257 -2.53 -0.43 -16.96
N ILE A 258 -1.52 0.42 -16.75
CA ILE A 258 -1.67 1.87 -16.91
C ILE A 258 -2.08 2.23 -18.34
N GLN A 259 -1.42 1.63 -19.34
CA GLN A 259 -1.76 1.85 -20.75
C GLN A 259 -3.21 1.41 -21.05
N THR A 260 -3.63 0.26 -20.56
CA THR A 260 -5.00 -0.24 -20.71
C THR A 260 -6.00 0.74 -20.12
N MET A 261 -5.77 1.20 -18.89
CA MET A 261 -6.64 2.18 -18.26
C MET A 261 -6.68 3.52 -19.01
N ASN A 262 -5.56 3.99 -19.51
CA ASN A 262 -5.49 5.26 -20.23
C ASN A 262 -6.17 5.20 -21.62
N SER A 263 -6.05 4.04 -22.32
CA SER A 263 -6.62 3.87 -23.67
C SER A 263 -8.11 3.58 -23.67
N ASN A 264 -8.65 2.92 -22.64
CA ASN A 264 -10.03 2.46 -22.57
C ASN A 264 -10.92 3.32 -21.65
N GLY A 265 -10.59 4.59 -21.47
CA GLY A 265 -11.39 5.49 -20.65
C GLY A 265 -11.44 5.09 -19.16
N GLY A 266 -10.41 4.38 -18.67
CA GLY A 266 -10.33 3.93 -17.28
C GLY A 266 -11.00 2.58 -17.02
N ASP A 267 -11.10 1.71 -18.02
CA ASP A 267 -11.61 0.33 -17.83
C ASP A 267 -10.69 -0.47 -16.90
N TYR A 268 -11.11 -0.52 -15.66
CA TYR A 268 -10.41 -1.20 -14.57
C TYR A 268 -10.88 -2.64 -14.37
N ARG A 269 -12.00 -3.04 -14.98
CA ARG A 269 -12.69 -4.29 -14.62
C ARG A 269 -11.84 -5.53 -14.90
N VAL A 270 -11.21 -5.58 -16.08
CA VAL A 270 -10.34 -6.70 -16.45
C VAL A 270 -9.17 -6.83 -15.48
N MET A 271 -8.54 -5.70 -15.14
CA MET A 271 -7.43 -5.66 -14.20
C MET A 271 -7.85 -6.14 -12.80
N ILE A 272 -8.88 -5.52 -12.19
CA ILE A 272 -9.34 -5.91 -10.84
C ILE A 272 -9.77 -7.37 -10.83
N ASN A 273 -10.51 -7.82 -11.84
CA ASN A 273 -10.91 -9.22 -11.93
C ASN A 273 -9.70 -10.16 -11.95
N GLY A 274 -8.63 -9.78 -12.65
CA GLY A 274 -7.37 -10.51 -12.66
C GLY A 274 -6.74 -10.60 -11.26
N PHE A 275 -6.69 -9.50 -10.51
CA PHE A 275 -6.12 -9.47 -9.16
C PHE A 275 -6.97 -10.25 -8.15
N VAL A 276 -8.27 -9.99 -8.09
CA VAL A 276 -9.21 -10.65 -7.15
C VAL A 276 -9.23 -12.17 -7.31
N ASN A 277 -9.08 -12.67 -8.55
CA ASN A 277 -9.09 -14.08 -8.85
C ASN A 277 -7.70 -14.71 -8.99
N SER A 278 -6.62 -13.93 -8.82
CA SER A 278 -5.27 -14.46 -8.91
C SER A 278 -4.98 -15.51 -7.83
N LEU A 279 -4.19 -16.52 -8.18
CA LEU A 279 -3.73 -17.51 -7.20
C LEU A 279 -2.87 -16.84 -6.11
N GLU A 280 -2.11 -15.81 -6.47
CA GLU A 280 -1.28 -15.06 -5.54
C GLU A 280 -2.12 -14.41 -4.43
N TYR A 281 -3.20 -13.73 -4.80
CA TYR A 281 -4.13 -13.15 -3.81
C TYR A 281 -4.82 -14.22 -2.99
N ARG A 282 -5.39 -15.24 -3.64
CA ARG A 282 -6.13 -16.33 -2.96
C ARG A 282 -5.24 -17.14 -2.02
N ASN A 283 -3.97 -17.27 -2.34
CA ASN A 283 -3.00 -17.99 -1.50
C ASN A 283 -2.58 -17.24 -0.24
N ARG A 284 -3.00 -15.99 -0.05
CA ARG A 284 -2.82 -15.26 1.20
C ARG A 284 -3.71 -15.78 2.35
N PHE A 285 -4.79 -16.51 2.01
CA PHE A 285 -5.86 -16.91 2.96
C PHE A 285 -6.01 -18.41 3.14
#